data_970b7ae96f18196fc166658f41b9df16
#
_entry.id   970b7ae96f18196fc166658f41b9df16
#
_cell.length_a   1.000
_cell.length_b   1.000
_cell.length_c   1.000
_cell.angle_alpha   90.00
_cell.angle_beta   90.00
_cell.angle_gamma   90.00
#
_symmetry.space_group_name_H-M   'P 1'
#
loop_
_entity.id
_entity.type
_entity.pdbx_description
1 polymer ?
#
loop_
_entity_poly.entity_id
_entity_poly.type
_entity_poly.pdbx_seq_one_letter_code
_entity_poly.pdbx_strand_id
1 'polypeptide(L)'
;GDHRDLTSFPTRRSSDLLLRLTQDNFRWVGGSDYGGEWMRQQAKEKGYKVWVKSSTDQLHNIAVQGPKSRDILKKIVWTPSHQPMVEEIGWFRFTIGRLGDMKGIPLMISRTGYTGELGYEVWCHPKDATAVWDAVWEEGQPHGLKPLGLDALDLVRIEAGLVFAGYEFSDETDPFEAGVGFTVPLKTKEDDFVGREALVSRKENPQRKLVGLELEGNEPGAHGDCVHKIGRAHV
;
A
#
# COMPACT_ATOMS: atom_id res chain seq x y z
N GLY A 1 -3.03 -24.42 5.72
CA GLY A 1 -3.36 -23.40 4.76
C GLY A 1 -2.27 -22.36 4.73
N ASP A 2 -1.64 -22.20 3.59
CA ASP A 2 -0.49 -21.33 3.38
C ASP A 2 -0.97 -19.86 3.36
N HIS A 3 -0.94 -19.21 4.49
CA HIS A 3 -1.33 -17.81 4.62
C HIS A 3 -0.19 -16.91 4.14
N ARG A 4 -0.27 -16.46 2.88
CA ARG A 4 0.61 -15.42 2.35
C ARG A 4 0.12 -14.07 2.85
N ASP A 5 0.63 -13.66 4.00
CA ASP A 5 0.23 -12.42 4.63
C ASP A 5 0.95 -11.22 4.02
N LEU A 6 0.16 -10.21 3.68
CA LEU A 6 0.64 -8.86 3.45
C LEU A 6 0.73 -8.18 4.81
N THR A 7 1.94 -7.86 5.23
CA THR A 7 2.16 -7.10 6.46
C THR A 7 2.82 -5.78 6.12
N SER A 8 2.35 -4.69 6.72
CA SER A 8 3.07 -3.42 6.69
C SER A 8 4.19 -3.45 7.73
N PHE A 9 5.37 -2.97 7.35
CA PHE A 9 6.45 -2.76 8.32
C PHE A 9 6.31 -1.39 9.00
N PRO A 10 6.60 -1.31 10.29
CA PRO A 10 6.82 -0.03 10.94
C PRO A 10 8.21 0.49 10.54
N THR A 11 8.33 0.98 9.32
CA THR A 11 9.43 1.83 8.91
C THR A 11 9.03 3.27 9.17
N ARG A 12 9.96 4.21 9.12
CA ARG A 12 9.70 5.66 9.17
C ARG A 12 8.72 6.13 8.07
N ARG A 13 8.18 5.20 7.26
CA ARG A 13 7.21 5.42 6.18
C ARG A 13 6.09 4.41 6.32
N SER A 14 4.96 4.86 6.76
CA SER A 14 3.80 4.05 7.15
C SER A 14 2.92 3.56 6.00
N SER A 15 3.29 3.79 4.74
CA SER A 15 2.51 3.41 3.56
C SER A 15 3.09 2.24 2.76
N ASP A 16 4.08 1.55 3.31
CA ASP A 16 4.77 0.47 2.61
C ASP A 16 4.04 -0.87 2.76
N LEU A 17 4.10 -1.70 1.71
CA LEU A 17 3.56 -3.05 1.71
C LEU A 17 4.69 -4.08 1.76
N LEU A 18 4.51 -5.13 2.56
CA LEU A 18 5.37 -6.30 2.54
C LEU A 18 4.60 -7.52 2.05
N LEU A 19 4.98 -8.03 0.89
CA LEU A 19 4.44 -9.24 0.30
C LEU A 19 5.32 -10.43 0.67
N ARG A 20 4.79 -11.42 1.37
CA ARG A 20 5.49 -12.68 1.62
C ARG A 20 5.26 -13.63 0.44
N LEU A 21 6.25 -13.74 -0.44
CA LEU A 21 6.15 -14.57 -1.65
C LEU A 21 6.37 -16.06 -1.34
N THR A 22 7.33 -16.36 -0.45
CA THR A 22 7.59 -17.72 0.09
C THR A 22 7.98 -17.60 1.56
N GLN A 23 8.34 -18.72 2.20
CA GLN A 23 8.80 -18.73 3.58
C GLN A 23 9.97 -17.74 3.81
N ASP A 24 10.91 -17.68 2.88
CA ASP A 24 12.16 -16.92 3.01
C ASP A 24 12.32 -15.81 1.95
N ASN A 25 11.26 -15.56 1.17
CA ASN A 25 11.29 -14.54 0.13
C ASN A 25 10.18 -13.53 0.32
N PHE A 26 10.58 -12.28 0.49
CA PHE A 26 9.67 -11.17 0.72
C PHE A 26 9.90 -10.10 -0.34
N ARG A 27 8.83 -9.41 -0.71
CA ARG A 27 8.89 -8.21 -1.53
C ARG A 27 8.35 -7.04 -0.72
N TRP A 28 9.22 -6.08 -0.52
CA TRP A 28 8.84 -4.81 0.03
C TRP A 28 8.53 -3.83 -1.11
N VAL A 29 7.42 -3.12 -1.00
CA VAL A 29 6.98 -2.08 -1.93
C VAL A 29 6.89 -0.80 -1.14
N GLY A 30 7.70 0.17 -1.47
CA GLY A 30 7.78 1.45 -0.77
C GLY A 30 7.98 2.61 -1.72
N GLY A 31 7.84 3.81 -1.21
CA GLY A 31 7.90 5.04 -2.00
C GLY A 31 9.30 5.48 -2.45
N SER A 32 10.38 4.81 -1.99
CA SER A 32 11.76 5.15 -2.40
C SER A 32 12.75 4.02 -2.11
N ASP A 33 13.92 4.08 -2.75
CA ASP A 33 15.02 3.11 -2.55
C ASP A 33 15.68 3.22 -1.17
N TYR A 34 15.46 4.29 -0.42
CA TYR A 34 16.03 4.51 0.91
C TYR A 34 15.70 3.36 1.89
N GLY A 35 14.48 2.82 1.84
CA GLY A 35 14.11 1.68 2.68
C GLY A 35 14.96 0.43 2.41
N GLY A 36 15.31 0.17 1.14
CA GLY A 36 16.21 -0.91 0.77
C GLY A 36 17.63 -0.72 1.33
N GLU A 37 18.16 0.50 1.26
CA GLU A 37 19.46 0.85 1.84
C GLU A 37 19.45 0.69 3.37
N TRP A 38 18.41 1.20 4.03
CA TRP A 38 18.24 1.05 5.46
C TRP A 38 18.16 -0.42 5.87
N MET A 39 17.42 -1.26 5.14
CA MET A 39 17.36 -2.71 5.42
C MET A 39 18.73 -3.38 5.28
N ARG A 40 19.53 -3.02 4.24
CA ARG A 40 20.90 -3.52 4.08
C ARG A 40 21.80 -3.14 5.26
N GLN A 41 21.71 -1.88 5.69
CA GLN A 41 22.46 -1.38 6.84
C GLN A 41 22.09 -2.15 8.10
N GLN A 42 20.80 -2.29 8.42
CA GLN A 42 20.34 -3.02 9.59
C GLN A 42 20.73 -4.51 9.54
N ALA A 43 20.64 -5.15 8.39
CA ALA A 43 21.07 -6.53 8.22
C ALA A 43 22.57 -6.69 8.51
N LYS A 44 23.40 -5.76 8.04
CA LYS A 44 24.85 -5.76 8.29
C LYS A 44 25.17 -5.53 9.77
N GLU A 45 24.57 -4.52 10.40
CA GLU A 45 24.80 -4.17 11.81
C GLU A 45 24.42 -5.30 12.77
N LYS A 46 23.33 -6.00 12.44
CA LYS A 46 22.81 -7.11 13.25
C LYS A 46 23.35 -8.49 12.84
N GLY A 47 24.18 -8.57 11.82
CA GLY A 47 24.76 -9.83 11.34
C GLY A 47 23.76 -10.78 10.70
N TYR A 48 22.65 -10.29 10.16
CA TYR A 48 21.62 -11.11 9.50
C TYR A 48 22.10 -11.61 8.14
N LYS A 49 21.91 -12.89 7.87
CA LYS A 49 22.23 -13.52 6.57
C LYS A 49 21.05 -13.36 5.61
N VAL A 50 20.85 -12.14 5.12
CA VAL A 50 19.79 -11.80 4.18
C VAL A 50 20.32 -11.01 2.98
N TRP A 51 19.64 -11.15 1.85
CA TRP A 51 19.93 -10.37 0.64
C TRP A 51 18.81 -9.36 0.42
N VAL A 52 19.19 -8.11 0.26
CA VAL A 52 18.26 -7.04 -0.12
C VAL A 52 18.65 -6.54 -1.51
N LYS A 53 17.80 -6.78 -2.49
CA LYS A 53 18.00 -6.41 -3.90
C LYS A 53 16.83 -5.54 -4.38
N SER A 54 17.12 -4.42 -5.03
CA SER A 54 16.11 -3.66 -5.74
C SER A 54 15.62 -4.42 -6.98
N SER A 55 14.32 -4.43 -7.21
CA SER A 55 13.67 -4.93 -8.42
C SER A 55 12.76 -3.88 -9.05
N THR A 56 12.94 -2.62 -8.71
CA THR A 56 12.11 -1.49 -9.17
C THR A 56 12.02 -1.46 -10.69
N ASP A 57 13.14 -1.58 -11.39
CA ASP A 57 13.17 -1.56 -12.86
C ASP A 57 12.64 -2.84 -13.53
N GLN A 58 12.27 -3.86 -12.75
CA GLN A 58 11.78 -5.15 -13.22
C GLN A 58 10.29 -5.36 -13.01
N LEU A 59 9.63 -4.38 -12.41
CA LEU A 59 8.21 -4.46 -12.09
C LEU A 59 7.49 -3.18 -12.48
N HIS A 60 6.33 -3.39 -13.09
CA HIS A 60 5.35 -2.35 -13.38
C HIS A 60 4.07 -2.66 -12.62
N ASN A 61 3.42 -1.64 -12.09
CA ASN A 61 2.16 -1.74 -11.36
C ASN A 61 1.07 -0.97 -12.10
N ILE A 62 -0.08 -1.61 -12.30
CA ILE A 62 -1.30 -0.99 -12.82
C ILE A 62 -2.36 -1.12 -11.74
N ALA A 63 -2.82 0.01 -11.20
CA ALA A 63 -3.90 0.04 -10.22
C ALA A 63 -5.26 0.02 -10.92
N VAL A 64 -6.08 -0.99 -10.62
CA VAL A 64 -7.45 -1.16 -11.13
C VAL A 64 -8.39 -1.05 -9.94
N GLN A 65 -9.00 0.11 -9.76
CA GLN A 65 -9.71 0.47 -8.54
C GLN A 65 -11.20 0.74 -8.82
N GLY A 66 -12.03 0.58 -7.80
CA GLY A 66 -13.46 0.79 -7.85
C GLY A 66 -14.28 -0.51 -7.77
N PRO A 67 -15.60 -0.41 -7.56
CA PRO A 67 -16.47 -1.55 -7.25
C PRO A 67 -16.53 -2.61 -8.35
N LYS A 68 -16.25 -2.25 -9.60
CA LYS A 68 -16.24 -3.16 -10.77
C LYS A 68 -14.86 -3.74 -11.12
N SER A 69 -13.82 -3.38 -10.40
CA SER A 69 -12.45 -3.85 -10.65
C SER A 69 -12.32 -5.37 -10.65
N ARG A 70 -13.04 -6.04 -9.74
CA ARG A 70 -13.11 -7.51 -9.67
C ARG A 70 -13.74 -8.11 -10.93
N ASP A 71 -14.83 -7.53 -11.41
CA ASP A 71 -15.56 -8.03 -12.58
C ASP A 71 -14.75 -7.91 -13.87
N ILE A 72 -13.91 -6.89 -13.96
CA ILE A 72 -12.94 -6.70 -15.05
C ILE A 72 -11.86 -7.77 -14.97
N LEU A 73 -11.13 -7.81 -13.85
CA LEU A 73 -9.94 -8.64 -13.73
C LEU A 73 -10.23 -10.14 -13.76
N LYS A 74 -11.34 -10.61 -13.20
CA LYS A 74 -11.70 -12.04 -13.23
C LYS A 74 -11.91 -12.62 -14.63
N LYS A 75 -12.17 -11.77 -15.63
CA LYS A 75 -12.37 -12.20 -17.02
C LYS A 75 -11.05 -12.31 -17.80
N ILE A 76 -10.07 -11.52 -17.45
CA ILE A 76 -8.80 -11.45 -18.17
C ILE A 76 -7.64 -12.13 -17.47
N VAL A 77 -7.81 -12.56 -16.21
CA VAL A 77 -6.76 -13.21 -15.43
C VAL A 77 -7.06 -14.70 -15.27
N TRP A 78 -6.17 -15.52 -15.75
CA TRP A 78 -6.13 -16.95 -15.49
C TRP A 78 -5.26 -17.24 -14.25
N THR A 79 -5.72 -18.12 -13.36
CA THR A 79 -4.95 -18.59 -12.20
C THR A 79 -4.87 -20.11 -12.21
N PRO A 80 -3.70 -20.69 -11.84
CA PRO A 80 -3.60 -22.14 -11.68
C PRO A 80 -4.44 -22.61 -10.47
N SER A 81 -4.88 -23.87 -10.48
CA SER A 81 -5.80 -24.43 -9.49
C SER A 81 -5.32 -24.38 -8.02
N HIS A 82 -4.02 -24.24 -7.80
CA HIS A 82 -3.43 -24.11 -6.46
C HIS A 82 -3.31 -22.64 -5.98
N GLN A 83 -3.74 -21.69 -6.80
CA GLN A 83 -3.80 -20.27 -6.47
C GLN A 83 -5.26 -19.82 -6.36
N PRO A 84 -5.57 -18.84 -5.49
CA PRO A 84 -6.91 -18.27 -5.44
C PRO A 84 -7.25 -17.58 -6.76
N MET A 85 -8.49 -17.69 -7.21
CA MET A 85 -9.02 -16.88 -8.30
C MET A 85 -9.13 -15.40 -7.88
N VAL A 86 -9.24 -14.49 -8.83
CA VAL A 86 -9.31 -13.04 -8.55
C VAL A 86 -10.42 -12.71 -7.54
N GLU A 87 -11.59 -13.32 -7.69
CA GLU A 87 -12.73 -13.14 -6.80
C GLU A 87 -12.53 -13.68 -5.38
N GLU A 88 -11.59 -14.59 -5.20
CA GLU A 88 -11.28 -15.22 -3.92
C GLU A 88 -10.16 -14.51 -3.16
N ILE A 89 -9.47 -13.55 -3.81
CA ILE A 89 -8.38 -12.81 -3.15
C ILE A 89 -8.95 -12.02 -1.97
N GLY A 90 -8.51 -12.36 -0.78
CA GLY A 90 -8.84 -11.63 0.44
C GLY A 90 -8.20 -10.23 0.48
N TRP A 91 -8.69 -9.37 1.35
CA TRP A 91 -8.10 -8.05 1.56
C TRP A 91 -6.65 -8.17 2.04
N PHE A 92 -5.74 -7.39 1.45
CA PHE A 92 -4.29 -7.49 1.66
C PHE A 92 -3.71 -8.89 1.37
N ARG A 93 -4.28 -9.58 0.38
CA ARG A 93 -3.77 -10.85 -0.16
C ARG A 93 -3.44 -10.69 -1.64
N PHE A 94 -2.73 -11.65 -2.18
CA PHE A 94 -2.40 -11.67 -3.60
C PHE A 94 -2.51 -13.07 -4.18
N THR A 95 -2.56 -13.13 -5.50
CA THR A 95 -2.46 -14.36 -6.29
C THR A 95 -1.41 -14.20 -7.38
N ILE A 96 -0.91 -15.32 -7.87
CA ILE A 96 -0.05 -15.39 -9.06
C ILE A 96 -0.86 -16.01 -10.17
N GLY A 97 -0.94 -15.31 -11.29
CA GLY A 97 -1.72 -15.72 -12.46
C GLY A 97 -1.05 -15.33 -13.76
N ARG A 98 -1.84 -15.31 -14.80
CA ARG A 98 -1.42 -14.89 -16.14
C ARG A 98 -2.55 -14.14 -16.84
N LEU A 99 -2.19 -13.27 -17.76
CA LEU A 99 -3.14 -12.60 -18.62
C LEU A 99 -3.69 -13.60 -19.65
N GLY A 100 -5.01 -13.70 -19.75
CA GLY A 100 -5.71 -14.55 -20.70
C GLY A 100 -5.73 -16.02 -20.30
N ASP A 101 -4.65 -16.77 -20.54
CA ASP A 101 -4.56 -18.21 -20.31
C ASP A 101 -3.22 -18.64 -19.68
N MET A 102 -3.02 -19.96 -19.56
CA MET A 102 -1.81 -20.54 -18.97
C MET A 102 -0.51 -20.21 -19.71
N LYS A 103 -0.56 -19.71 -20.93
CA LYS A 103 0.60 -19.30 -21.74
C LYS A 103 0.78 -17.78 -21.76
N GLY A 104 -0.16 -17.05 -21.20
CA GLY A 104 -0.19 -15.60 -21.18
C GLY A 104 0.89 -14.95 -20.32
N ILE A 105 0.88 -13.64 -20.27
CA ILE A 105 1.86 -12.80 -19.55
C ILE A 105 1.78 -13.11 -18.04
N PRO A 106 2.91 -13.39 -17.37
CA PRO A 106 2.92 -13.60 -15.93
C PRO A 106 2.48 -12.35 -15.16
N LEU A 107 1.57 -12.53 -14.22
CA LEU A 107 1.03 -11.47 -13.38
C LEU A 107 1.09 -11.86 -11.90
N MET A 108 1.27 -10.87 -11.04
CA MET A 108 0.88 -10.94 -9.64
C MET A 108 -0.27 -9.96 -9.44
N ILE A 109 -1.34 -10.38 -8.82
CA ILE A 109 -2.52 -9.55 -8.55
C ILE A 109 -2.69 -9.46 -7.05
N SER A 110 -2.58 -8.27 -6.48
CA SER A 110 -2.85 -8.03 -5.05
C SER A 110 -4.16 -7.27 -4.87
N ARG A 111 -4.93 -7.65 -3.85
CA ARG A 111 -6.12 -6.90 -3.44
C ARG A 111 -5.70 -5.79 -2.48
N THR A 112 -5.05 -4.81 -3.06
CA THR A 112 -4.52 -3.59 -2.45
C THR A 112 -4.86 -2.39 -3.32
N GLY A 113 -4.74 -1.18 -2.78
CA GLY A 113 -5.01 0.05 -3.50
C GLY A 113 -4.92 1.26 -2.59
N TYR A 114 -5.06 2.42 -3.19
CA TYR A 114 -4.89 3.71 -2.52
C TYR A 114 -6.08 4.65 -2.75
N THR A 115 -7.29 4.08 -2.84
CA THR A 115 -8.52 4.83 -3.12
C THR A 115 -9.62 4.65 -2.08
N GLY A 116 -9.42 3.76 -1.10
CA GLY A 116 -10.47 3.38 -0.14
C GLY A 116 -11.54 2.45 -0.70
N GLU A 117 -11.55 2.21 -2.01
CA GLU A 117 -12.51 1.36 -2.70
C GLU A 117 -12.01 -0.08 -2.87
N LEU A 118 -12.91 -0.98 -3.29
CA LEU A 118 -12.50 -2.29 -3.79
C LEU A 118 -11.54 -2.08 -4.95
N GLY A 119 -10.36 -2.67 -4.87
CA GLY A 119 -9.36 -2.49 -5.90
C GLY A 119 -8.30 -3.56 -5.88
N TYR A 120 -7.56 -3.59 -6.97
CA TYR A 120 -6.44 -4.50 -7.18
C TYR A 120 -5.26 -3.76 -7.80
N GLU A 121 -4.09 -4.24 -7.50
CA GLU A 121 -2.86 -3.83 -8.17
C GLU A 121 -2.34 -5.01 -8.97
N VAL A 122 -2.13 -4.78 -10.26
CA VAL A 122 -1.68 -5.77 -11.24
C VAL A 122 -0.21 -5.51 -11.55
N TRP A 123 0.63 -6.46 -11.20
CA TRP A 123 2.08 -6.38 -11.30
C TRP A 123 2.56 -7.24 -12.46
N CYS A 124 3.34 -6.67 -13.36
CA CYS A 124 3.94 -7.38 -14.50
C CYS A 124 5.37 -6.89 -14.76
N HIS A 125 6.06 -7.53 -15.69
CA HIS A 125 7.33 -7.02 -16.17
C HIS A 125 7.10 -5.76 -17.05
N PRO A 126 7.94 -4.70 -16.98
CA PRO A 126 7.75 -3.47 -17.74
C PRO A 126 7.56 -3.66 -19.25
N LYS A 127 8.25 -4.64 -19.85
CA LYS A 127 8.10 -4.96 -21.30
C LYS A 127 6.66 -5.36 -21.68
N ASP A 128 5.89 -5.85 -20.72
CA ASP A 128 4.54 -6.36 -20.94
C ASP A 128 3.46 -5.36 -20.47
N ALA A 129 3.87 -4.21 -19.90
CA ALA A 129 2.98 -3.25 -19.27
C ALA A 129 1.89 -2.72 -20.20
N THR A 130 2.23 -2.39 -21.45
CA THR A 130 1.27 -1.90 -22.46
C THR A 130 0.22 -2.96 -22.77
N ALA A 131 0.62 -4.20 -22.99
CA ALA A 131 -0.32 -5.29 -23.30
C ALA A 131 -1.27 -5.57 -22.11
N VAL A 132 -0.78 -5.47 -20.87
CA VAL A 132 -1.62 -5.62 -19.67
C VAL A 132 -2.57 -4.43 -19.53
N TRP A 133 -2.10 -3.21 -19.78
CA TRP A 133 -2.94 -2.01 -19.78
C TRP A 133 -4.07 -2.12 -20.82
N ASP A 134 -3.74 -2.48 -22.05
CA ASP A 134 -4.71 -2.59 -23.14
C ASP A 134 -5.79 -3.63 -22.81
N ALA A 135 -5.41 -4.79 -22.29
CA ALA A 135 -6.36 -5.82 -21.88
C ALA A 135 -7.30 -5.36 -20.77
N VAL A 136 -6.77 -4.66 -19.74
CA VAL A 136 -7.58 -4.06 -18.68
C VAL A 136 -8.48 -2.98 -19.24
N TRP A 137 -7.97 -2.16 -20.16
CA TRP A 137 -8.72 -1.08 -20.78
C TRP A 137 -9.87 -1.60 -21.63
N GLU A 138 -9.62 -2.56 -22.51
CA GLU A 138 -10.61 -3.17 -23.41
C GLU A 138 -11.74 -3.84 -22.60
N GLU A 139 -11.40 -4.69 -21.63
CA GLU A 139 -12.42 -5.33 -20.79
C GLU A 139 -13.14 -4.31 -19.87
N GLY A 140 -12.46 -3.23 -19.48
CA GLY A 140 -13.02 -2.21 -18.62
C GLY A 140 -14.02 -1.27 -19.29
N GLN A 141 -13.96 -1.07 -20.61
CA GLN A 141 -14.83 -0.13 -21.33
C GLN A 141 -16.33 -0.40 -21.11
N PRO A 142 -16.84 -1.63 -21.24
CA PRO A 142 -18.24 -1.93 -20.97
C PRO A 142 -18.66 -1.67 -19.52
N HIS A 143 -17.71 -1.65 -18.62
CA HIS A 143 -17.91 -1.38 -17.19
C HIS A 143 -17.81 0.11 -16.82
N GLY A 144 -17.48 0.97 -17.78
CA GLY A 144 -17.29 2.40 -17.58
C GLY A 144 -15.96 2.77 -16.95
N LEU A 145 -14.91 1.95 -17.17
CA LEU A 145 -13.55 2.24 -16.73
C LEU A 145 -13.07 3.58 -17.30
N LYS A 146 -12.38 4.34 -16.46
CA LYS A 146 -11.76 5.63 -16.85
C LYS A 146 -10.34 5.70 -16.29
N PRO A 147 -9.42 6.39 -16.98
CA PRO A 147 -8.11 6.68 -16.42
C PRO A 147 -8.28 7.66 -15.24
N LEU A 148 -7.52 7.45 -14.18
CA LEU A 148 -7.50 8.29 -12.99
C LEU A 148 -6.20 9.11 -12.97
N GLY A 149 -6.32 10.43 -12.89
CA GLY A 149 -5.18 11.32 -12.71
C GLY A 149 -4.73 11.40 -11.25
N LEU A 150 -3.52 11.92 -11.02
CA LEU A 150 -2.94 12.02 -9.68
C LEU A 150 -3.74 12.94 -8.75
N ASP A 151 -4.27 14.06 -9.25
CA ASP A 151 -5.09 14.96 -8.43
C ASP A 151 -6.39 14.30 -7.95
N ALA A 152 -7.03 13.50 -8.83
CA ALA A 152 -8.20 12.74 -8.46
C ALA A 152 -7.86 11.60 -7.48
N LEU A 153 -6.69 10.96 -7.64
CA LEU A 153 -6.20 9.98 -6.67
C LEU A 153 -5.97 10.62 -5.30
N ASP A 154 -5.42 11.83 -5.26
CA ASP A 154 -5.20 12.56 -4.01
C ASP A 154 -6.52 12.86 -3.29
N LEU A 155 -7.56 13.26 -4.01
CA LEU A 155 -8.89 13.48 -3.42
C LEU A 155 -9.45 12.20 -2.80
N VAL A 156 -9.49 11.10 -3.53
CA VAL A 156 -10.09 9.85 -3.03
C VAL A 156 -9.29 9.22 -1.89
N ARG A 157 -7.96 9.34 -1.89
CA ARG A 157 -7.16 8.83 -0.77
C ARG A 157 -7.37 9.66 0.50
N ILE A 158 -7.56 10.99 0.39
CA ILE A 158 -7.87 11.88 1.53
C ILE A 158 -9.24 11.52 2.10
N GLU A 159 -10.26 11.37 1.26
CA GLU A 159 -11.61 10.95 1.68
C GLU A 159 -11.57 9.59 2.40
N ALA A 160 -10.71 8.69 1.97
CA ALA A 160 -10.50 7.38 2.61
C ALA A 160 -9.63 7.42 3.88
N GLY A 161 -9.08 8.59 4.25
CA GLY A 161 -8.16 8.73 5.39
C GLY A 161 -6.79 8.08 5.17
N LEU A 162 -6.37 7.87 3.92
CA LEU A 162 -5.08 7.29 3.58
C LEU A 162 -4.00 8.38 3.54
N VAL A 163 -2.93 8.16 4.28
CA VAL A 163 -1.86 9.15 4.47
C VAL A 163 -0.83 9.12 3.35
N PHE A 164 -0.24 10.27 3.04
CA PHE A 164 0.80 10.44 2.03
C PHE A 164 2.07 11.02 2.63
N ALA A 165 3.22 10.44 2.28
CA ALA A 165 4.52 10.89 2.78
C ALA A 165 4.85 12.30 2.29
N GLY A 166 5.26 13.17 3.21
CA GLY A 166 5.57 14.57 2.93
C GLY A 166 4.37 15.52 3.08
N TYR A 167 3.17 14.97 3.27
CA TYR A 167 1.94 15.74 3.56
C TYR A 167 1.46 15.45 4.98
N GLU A 168 0.83 14.29 5.23
CA GLU A 168 0.31 13.96 6.55
C GLU A 168 1.37 13.42 7.50
N PHE A 169 2.48 12.92 6.99
CA PHE A 169 3.59 12.43 7.82
C PHE A 169 4.97 12.63 7.16
N SER A 170 5.99 12.67 8.00
CA SER A 170 7.40 12.79 7.61
C SER A 170 8.26 11.86 8.46
N ASP A 171 9.58 11.99 8.35
CA ASP A 171 10.56 11.27 9.19
C ASP A 171 10.47 11.65 10.68
N GLU A 172 9.80 12.77 11.00
CA GLU A 172 9.58 13.25 12.37
C GLU A 172 8.27 12.75 12.98
N THR A 173 7.42 12.07 12.19
CA THR A 173 6.10 11.60 12.59
C THR A 173 6.15 10.13 12.97
N ASP A 174 5.67 9.76 14.14
CA ASP A 174 5.53 8.36 14.51
C ASP A 174 4.21 7.73 13.98
N PRO A 175 4.09 6.40 13.89
CA PRO A 175 2.91 5.75 13.33
C PRO A 175 1.62 5.97 14.13
N PHE A 176 1.71 6.31 15.42
CA PHE A 176 0.52 6.60 16.25
C PHE A 176 0.01 8.00 15.96
N GLU A 177 0.90 8.97 15.79
CA GLU A 177 0.57 10.33 15.33
C GLU A 177 -0.08 10.33 13.95
N ALA A 178 0.47 9.52 13.01
CA ALA A 178 -0.05 9.39 11.66
C ALA A 178 -1.36 8.55 11.54
N GLY A 179 -1.88 8.04 12.66
CA GLY A 179 -3.11 7.24 12.66
C GLY A 179 -2.96 5.80 12.16
N VAL A 180 -1.73 5.34 11.87
CA VAL A 180 -1.44 3.98 11.36
C VAL A 180 -0.86 3.05 12.44
N GLY A 181 -1.03 3.40 13.70
CA GLY A 181 -0.55 2.62 14.84
C GLY A 181 -1.09 1.18 14.91
N PHE A 182 -2.17 0.86 14.20
CA PHE A 182 -2.71 -0.49 14.08
C PHE A 182 -1.75 -1.45 13.34
N THR A 183 -0.82 -0.91 12.54
CA THR A 183 0.20 -1.68 11.83
C THR A 183 1.38 -2.08 12.72
N VAL A 184 1.47 -1.52 13.93
CA VAL A 184 2.57 -1.75 14.88
C VAL A 184 2.23 -2.91 15.81
N PRO A 185 2.81 -4.11 15.64
CA PRO A 185 2.41 -5.33 16.33
C PRO A 185 3.01 -5.45 17.73
N LEU A 186 2.88 -4.44 18.58
CA LEU A 186 3.48 -4.42 19.95
C LEU A 186 2.95 -5.55 20.85
N LYS A 187 1.68 -5.98 20.63
CA LYS A 187 1.03 -7.01 21.48
C LYS A 187 1.06 -8.41 20.84
N THR A 188 1.16 -8.48 19.53
CA THR A 188 0.98 -9.74 18.79
C THR A 188 2.28 -10.37 18.31
N LYS A 189 3.37 -9.60 18.29
CA LYS A 189 4.70 -10.09 17.93
C LYS A 189 5.52 -10.29 19.21
N GLU A 190 5.89 -11.52 19.49
CA GLU A 190 6.71 -11.90 20.64
C GLU A 190 8.19 -11.55 20.43
N ASP A 191 8.68 -11.74 19.20
CA ASP A 191 10.05 -11.41 18.83
C ASP A 191 10.32 -9.90 18.94
N ASP A 192 11.53 -9.56 19.33
CA ASP A 192 12.02 -8.19 19.30
C ASP A 192 12.21 -7.71 17.85
N PHE A 193 12.12 -6.40 17.66
CA PHE A 193 12.34 -5.75 16.36
C PHE A 193 12.93 -4.34 16.54
N VAL A 194 13.56 -3.85 15.49
CA VAL A 194 14.19 -2.52 15.50
C VAL A 194 13.17 -1.44 15.78
N GLY A 195 13.40 -0.65 16.83
CA GLY A 195 12.54 0.46 17.24
C GLY A 195 11.43 0.10 18.22
N ARG A 196 11.32 -1.17 18.69
CA ARG A 196 10.25 -1.59 19.61
C ARG A 196 10.14 -0.74 20.87
N GLU A 197 11.25 -0.50 21.57
CA GLU A 197 11.26 0.31 22.79
C GLU A 197 10.78 1.74 22.55
N ALA A 198 11.28 2.37 21.47
CA ALA A 198 10.86 3.71 21.08
C ALA A 198 9.36 3.77 20.77
N LEU A 199 8.82 2.75 20.06
CA LEU A 199 7.40 2.66 19.74
C LEU A 199 6.52 2.42 20.97
N VAL A 200 6.98 1.63 21.94
CA VAL A 200 6.28 1.48 23.23
C VAL A 200 6.19 2.83 23.95
N SER A 201 7.32 3.53 24.08
CA SER A 201 7.36 4.86 24.71
C SER A 201 6.48 5.89 24.02
N ARG A 202 6.49 5.92 22.67
CA ARG A 202 5.63 6.82 21.88
C ARG A 202 4.15 6.51 22.04
N LYS A 203 3.78 5.24 22.11
CA LYS A 203 2.39 4.83 22.32
C LYS A 203 1.86 5.25 23.70
N GLU A 204 2.70 5.17 24.75
CA GLU A 204 2.35 5.57 26.10
C GLU A 204 2.31 7.10 26.27
N ASN A 205 3.07 7.82 25.45
CA ASN A 205 3.19 9.28 25.52
C ASN A 205 2.88 9.92 24.14
N PRO A 206 1.63 9.88 23.66
CA PRO A 206 1.26 10.45 22.38
C PRO A 206 1.41 11.98 22.38
N GLN A 207 2.09 12.53 21.37
CA GLN A 207 2.37 13.96 21.27
C GLN A 207 1.32 14.69 20.43
N ARG A 208 1.02 14.16 19.25
CA ARG A 208 0.10 14.73 18.26
C ARG A 208 -0.84 13.66 17.74
N LYS A 209 -1.89 14.06 17.07
CA LYS A 209 -2.82 13.16 16.40
C LYS A 209 -3.26 13.78 15.08
N LEU A 210 -3.11 13.04 14.00
CA LEU A 210 -3.70 13.39 12.74
C LEU A 210 -5.24 13.28 12.83
N VAL A 211 -5.94 14.28 12.31
CA VAL A 211 -7.41 14.32 12.25
C VAL A 211 -7.84 14.78 10.86
N GLY A 212 -8.96 14.23 10.38
CA GLY A 212 -9.65 14.75 9.21
C GLY A 212 -10.51 15.96 9.59
N LEU A 213 -10.63 16.92 8.68
CA LEU A 213 -11.53 18.06 8.79
C LEU A 213 -12.55 17.98 7.67
N GLU A 214 -13.81 18.12 8.01
CA GLU A 214 -14.88 18.34 7.07
C GLU A 214 -15.17 19.84 7.01
N LEU A 215 -15.02 20.44 5.83
CA LEU A 215 -15.20 21.87 5.61
C LEU A 215 -16.58 22.16 5.06
N GLU A 216 -17.20 23.25 5.51
CA GLU A 216 -18.42 23.76 4.92
C GLU A 216 -18.11 24.51 3.61
N GLY A 217 -18.82 24.18 2.53
CA GLY A 217 -18.63 24.80 1.22
C GLY A 217 -17.70 24.04 0.28
N ASN A 218 -17.24 24.71 -0.77
CA ASN A 218 -16.45 24.12 -1.87
C ASN A 218 -14.99 24.62 -1.89
N GLU A 219 -14.60 25.46 -0.95
CA GLU A 219 -13.23 25.98 -0.88
C GLU A 219 -12.36 25.04 -0.05
N PRO A 220 -11.32 24.42 -0.63
CA PRO A 220 -10.42 23.58 0.12
C PRO A 220 -9.55 24.41 1.05
N GLY A 221 -9.16 23.83 2.19
CA GLY A 221 -8.12 24.44 3.03
C GLY A 221 -6.77 24.45 2.31
N ALA A 222 -5.97 25.49 2.53
CA ALA A 222 -4.63 25.61 1.99
C ALA A 222 -3.58 25.14 3.00
N HIS A 223 -2.41 24.77 2.47
CA HIS A 223 -1.27 24.40 3.32
C HIS A 223 -0.89 25.57 4.24
N GLY A 224 -0.88 25.32 5.55
CA GLY A 224 -0.55 26.35 6.57
C GLY A 224 -1.76 27.14 7.08
N ASP A 225 -2.97 26.83 6.62
CA ASP A 225 -4.17 27.44 7.19
C ASP A 225 -4.31 27.07 8.68
N CYS A 226 -4.66 28.06 9.49
CA CYS A 226 -4.82 27.86 10.91
C CYS A 226 -6.21 27.29 11.25
N VAL A 227 -6.22 26.24 12.06
CA VAL A 227 -7.46 25.66 12.59
C VAL A 227 -7.67 26.18 14.01
N HIS A 228 -8.76 26.90 14.24
CA HIS A 228 -9.11 27.44 15.55
C HIS A 228 -10.35 26.76 16.12
N LYS A 229 -10.29 26.35 17.38
CA LYS A 229 -11.47 25.91 18.11
C LYS A 229 -12.33 27.12 18.46
N ILE A 230 -13.55 27.19 17.92
CA ILE A 230 -14.49 28.27 18.25
C ILE A 230 -14.84 28.16 19.74
N GLY A 231 -14.59 29.24 20.51
CA GLY A 231 -15.06 29.40 21.88
C GLY A 231 -14.02 29.43 23.02
N ARG A 232 -12.70 29.33 22.73
CA ARG A 232 -11.65 29.66 23.71
C ARG A 232 -10.40 30.15 22.96
N ALA A 233 -10.13 31.45 23.04
CA ALA A 233 -8.80 31.95 22.77
C ALA A 233 -7.88 31.45 23.91
N HIS A 234 -6.92 30.59 23.58
CA HIS A 234 -5.80 30.38 24.48
C HIS A 234 -4.76 31.44 24.10
N VAL A 235 -4.63 32.42 25.02
CA VAL A 235 -3.48 33.32 25.10
C VAL A 235 -2.29 32.52 25.56
#